data_7e8faf8b80d0b7a8a9f51769c92d2299
#
_entry.id   7e8faf8b80d0b7a8a9f51769c92d2299
#
_cell.length_a   1.000
_cell.length_b   1.000
_cell.length_c   1.000
_cell.angle_alpha   90.00
_cell.angle_beta   90.00
_cell.angle_gamma   90.00
#
_symmetry.space_group_name_H-M   'P 1'
#
loop_
_entity.id
_entity.type
_entity.pdbx_description
1 polymer ?
#
loop_
_entity_poly.entity_id
_entity_poly.type
_entity_poly.pdbx_seq_one_letter_code
_entity_poly.pdbx_strand_id
1 'polypeptide(L)'
;MPDARVTCITKPNRESQHEHITHLGGSGWKWTREQVIQSIDAKTNTFHVIDAQGHRSEVGVIDPGNGRARYVRTYADGDWNNNLLALPECP
;
A
#
# COMPACT_ATOMS: atom_id res chain seq x y z
N MET A 1 4.79 -1.08 -17.39
CA MET A 1 5.26 -0.87 -16.02
C MET A 1 5.09 -2.16 -15.23
N PRO A 2 6.12 -2.60 -14.49
CA PRO A 2 5.96 -3.77 -13.64
C PRO A 2 4.85 -3.56 -12.62
N ASP A 3 4.08 -4.61 -12.36
CA ASP A 3 2.96 -4.60 -11.44
C ASP A 3 3.26 -5.58 -10.30
N ALA A 4 3.37 -5.07 -9.08
CA ALA A 4 3.77 -5.85 -7.92
C ALA A 4 2.56 -6.10 -7.01
N ARG A 5 2.36 -7.36 -6.63
CA ARG A 5 1.31 -7.71 -5.67
C ARG A 5 1.83 -7.52 -4.25
N VAL A 6 1.09 -6.75 -3.46
CA VAL A 6 1.38 -6.55 -2.05
C VAL A 6 0.64 -7.62 -1.25
N THR A 7 1.37 -8.41 -0.46
CA THR A 7 0.79 -9.50 0.33
C THR A 7 0.92 -9.28 1.84
N CYS A 8 1.73 -8.32 2.27
CA CYS A 8 1.91 -8.00 3.67
C CYS A 8 2.25 -6.52 3.85
N ILE A 9 2.04 -6.01 5.04
CA ILE A 9 2.41 -4.65 5.41
C ILE A 9 3.07 -4.66 6.79
N THR A 10 3.84 -3.62 7.09
CA THR A 10 4.41 -3.41 8.42
C THR A 10 3.85 -2.12 9.01
N LYS A 11 3.37 -2.18 10.23
CA LYS A 11 2.88 -1.02 10.98
C LYS A 11 3.22 -1.20 12.46
N PRO A 12 3.28 -0.09 13.25
CA PRO A 12 3.74 -0.15 14.64
C PRO A 12 2.90 -1.05 15.54
N ASN A 13 1.59 -1.11 15.30
CA ASN A 13 0.72 -2.01 16.04
C ASN A 13 -0.49 -2.40 15.18
N ARG A 14 -1.26 -3.37 15.65
CA ARG A 14 -2.37 -3.96 14.87
C ARG A 14 -3.49 -2.97 14.60
N GLU A 15 -3.63 -1.94 15.40
CA GLU A 15 -4.72 -0.97 15.29
C GLU A 15 -4.31 0.28 14.53
N SER A 16 -3.06 0.35 14.03
CA SER A 16 -2.58 1.50 13.28
C SER A 16 -3.35 1.67 11.99
N GLN A 17 -3.58 2.93 11.62
CA GLN A 17 -4.25 3.31 10.38
C GLN A 17 -3.26 3.34 9.21
N HIS A 18 -3.75 3.63 8.00
CA HIS A 18 -2.93 3.68 6.79
C HIS A 18 -1.72 4.61 6.92
N GLU A 19 -1.88 5.73 7.62
CA GLU A 19 -0.80 6.73 7.77
C GLU A 19 0.41 6.16 8.52
N HIS A 20 0.23 5.08 9.27
CA HIS A 20 1.28 4.46 10.07
C HIS A 20 1.94 3.25 9.40
N ILE A 21 1.51 2.88 8.21
CA ILE A 21 2.15 1.80 7.46
C ILE A 21 3.56 2.25 7.10
N THR A 22 4.57 1.48 7.52
CA THR A 22 5.98 1.82 7.27
C THR A 22 6.57 1.06 6.10
N HIS A 23 6.10 -0.14 5.83
CA HIS A 23 6.61 -1.00 4.77
C HIS A 23 5.47 -1.74 4.08
N LEU A 24 5.69 -2.04 2.80
CA LEU A 24 4.83 -2.93 2.02
C LEU A 24 5.71 -4.03 1.47
N GLY A 25 5.18 -5.25 1.42
CA GLY A 25 5.95 -6.38 0.94
C GLY A 25 5.13 -7.37 0.15
N GLY A 26 5.82 -8.21 -0.57
CA GLY A 26 5.25 -9.30 -1.35
C GLY A 26 6.23 -10.45 -1.44
N SER A 27 5.99 -11.35 -2.40
CA SER A 27 6.86 -12.50 -2.59
C SER A 27 8.24 -12.04 -3.06
N GLY A 28 9.24 -12.18 -2.18
CA GLY A 28 10.62 -11.87 -2.53
C GLY A 28 11.01 -10.40 -2.43
N TRP A 29 10.16 -9.53 -1.88
CA TRP A 29 10.50 -8.11 -1.74
C TRP A 29 9.82 -7.48 -0.54
N LYS A 30 10.45 -6.40 -0.05
CA LYS A 30 9.89 -5.57 1.01
C LYS A 30 10.49 -4.17 0.88
N TRP A 31 9.64 -3.17 0.69
CA TRP A 31 10.05 -1.78 0.47
C TRP A 31 9.45 -0.88 1.53
N THR A 32 10.15 0.21 1.82
CA THR A 32 9.59 1.25 2.68
C THR A 32 8.41 1.95 1.98
N ARG A 33 7.55 2.56 2.78
CA ARG A 33 6.45 3.37 2.24
C ARG A 33 6.96 4.42 1.26
N GLU A 34 8.05 5.08 1.61
CA GLU A 34 8.64 6.14 0.78
C GLU A 34 9.12 5.59 -0.56
N GLN A 35 9.72 4.41 -0.57
CA GLN A 35 10.14 3.76 -1.80
C GLN A 35 8.95 3.42 -2.71
N VAL A 36 7.87 2.94 -2.12
CA VAL A 36 6.64 2.64 -2.87
C VAL A 36 6.04 3.92 -3.45
N ILE A 37 5.93 4.98 -2.65
CA ILE A 37 5.40 6.27 -3.09
C ILE A 37 6.24 6.82 -4.25
N GLN A 38 7.56 6.80 -4.09
CA GLN A 38 8.47 7.30 -5.11
C GLN A 38 8.34 6.52 -6.43
N SER A 39 8.18 5.21 -6.33
CA SER A 39 7.99 4.36 -7.50
C SER A 39 6.68 4.65 -8.23
N ILE A 40 5.61 4.88 -7.48
CA ILE A 40 4.31 5.25 -8.06
C ILE A 40 4.39 6.62 -8.73
N ASP A 41 5.00 7.61 -8.06
CA ASP A 41 5.15 8.96 -8.60
C ASP A 41 5.99 8.97 -9.88
N ALA A 42 7.05 8.19 -9.92
CA ALA A 42 7.93 8.07 -11.08
C ALA A 42 7.36 7.16 -12.17
N LYS A 43 6.25 6.48 -11.89
CA LYS A 43 5.59 5.54 -12.81
C LYS A 43 6.50 4.39 -13.24
N THR A 44 7.41 3.98 -12.35
CA THR A 44 8.29 2.83 -12.61
C THR A 44 7.62 1.52 -12.28
N ASN A 45 6.75 1.49 -11.26
CA ASN A 45 5.99 0.30 -10.87
C ASN A 45 4.55 0.68 -10.51
N THR A 46 3.66 -0.30 -10.60
CA THR A 46 2.34 -0.24 -10.00
C THR A 46 2.25 -1.31 -8.91
N PHE A 47 1.34 -1.12 -7.97
CA PHE A 47 1.15 -2.05 -6.86
C PHE A 47 -0.35 -2.36 -6.71
N HIS A 48 -0.66 -3.58 -6.32
CA HIS A 48 -2.05 -3.99 -6.12
C HIS A 48 -2.18 -4.98 -4.96
N VAL A 49 -3.41 -5.11 -4.47
CA VAL A 49 -3.79 -6.09 -3.45
C VAL A 49 -4.94 -6.93 -4.00
N ILE A 50 -4.91 -8.23 -3.74
CA ILE A 50 -6.03 -9.11 -4.07
C ILE A 50 -6.60 -9.63 -2.76
N ASP A 51 -7.90 -9.42 -2.54
CA ASP A 51 -8.56 -9.84 -1.30
C ASP A 51 -8.89 -11.34 -1.31
N ALA A 52 -9.50 -11.82 -0.22
CA ALA A 52 -9.84 -13.24 -0.07
C ALA A 52 -10.85 -13.72 -1.10
N GLN A 53 -11.65 -12.82 -1.69
CA GLN A 53 -12.61 -13.15 -2.73
C GLN A 53 -12.03 -13.02 -4.14
N GLY A 54 -10.76 -12.66 -4.26
CA GLY A 54 -10.11 -12.50 -5.57
C GLY A 54 -10.30 -11.12 -6.19
N HIS A 55 -10.85 -10.15 -5.48
CA HIS A 55 -11.04 -8.79 -5.98
C HIS A 55 -9.74 -8.01 -5.91
N ARG A 56 -9.39 -7.34 -7.00
CA ARG A 56 -8.18 -6.54 -7.10
C ARG A 56 -8.46 -5.09 -6.70
N SER A 57 -7.55 -4.52 -5.90
CA SER A 57 -7.53 -3.10 -5.58
C SER A 57 -6.15 -2.54 -5.88
N GLU A 58 -6.09 -1.32 -6.43
CA GLU A 58 -4.83 -0.68 -6.74
C GLU A 58 -4.31 0.11 -5.53
N VAL A 59 -2.99 0.19 -5.40
CA VAL A 59 -2.36 1.02 -4.37
C VAL A 59 -2.16 2.42 -4.93
N GLY A 60 -2.70 3.42 -4.25
CA GLY A 60 -2.53 4.81 -4.62
C GLY A 60 -1.90 5.61 -3.48
N VAL A 61 -1.45 6.82 -3.80
CA VAL A 61 -0.82 7.73 -2.84
C VAL A 61 -1.84 8.77 -2.39
N ILE A 62 -1.91 8.99 -1.07
CA ILE A 62 -2.74 10.05 -0.50
C ILE A 62 -1.85 11.12 0.10
N ASP A 63 -2.09 12.36 -0.30
CA ASP A 63 -1.42 13.53 0.27
C ASP A 63 -2.42 14.26 1.18
N PRO A 64 -2.30 14.13 2.50
CA PRO A 64 -3.25 14.76 3.42
C PRO A 64 -3.07 16.28 3.51
N GLY A 65 -1.96 16.82 3.01
CA GLY A 65 -1.67 18.24 3.13
C GLY A 65 -1.22 18.63 4.53
N ASN A 66 -1.20 19.94 4.81
CA ASN A 66 -0.87 20.50 6.12
C ASN A 66 0.50 20.03 6.67
N GLY A 67 1.47 19.75 5.78
CA GLY A 67 2.79 19.30 6.18
C GLY A 67 2.87 17.87 6.68
N ARG A 68 1.80 17.11 6.59
CA ARG A 68 1.77 15.70 6.99
C ARG A 68 2.37 14.83 5.88
N ALA A 69 2.99 13.72 6.29
CA ALA A 69 3.61 12.79 5.34
C ALA A 69 2.55 12.12 4.46
N ARG A 70 2.89 11.95 3.18
CA ARG A 70 2.05 11.17 2.28
C ARG A 70 2.04 9.71 2.71
N TYR A 71 0.96 9.02 2.41
CA TYR A 71 0.82 7.60 2.73
C TYR A 71 0.11 6.87 1.58
N VAL A 72 0.00 5.55 1.69
CA VAL A 72 -0.59 4.72 0.64
C VAL A 72 -1.90 4.10 1.12
N ARG A 73 -2.81 3.89 0.18
CA ARG A 73 -4.09 3.26 0.45
C ARG A 73 -4.57 2.58 -0.83
N THR A 74 -5.39 1.55 -0.69
CA THR A 74 -5.96 0.87 -1.86
C THR A 74 -7.27 1.51 -2.29
N TYR A 75 -7.55 1.38 -3.59
CA TYR A 75 -8.82 1.82 -4.18
C TYR A 75 -9.25 0.85 -5.27
N ALA A 76 -10.55 0.81 -5.52
CA ALA A 76 -11.15 0.04 -6.61
C ALA A 76 -12.45 0.72 -7.02
N ASP A 77 -12.73 0.72 -8.32
CA ASP A 77 -13.97 1.28 -8.88
C ASP A 77 -14.20 2.75 -8.46
N GLY A 78 -13.11 3.50 -8.33
CA GLY A 78 -13.16 4.92 -7.97
C GLY A 78 -13.28 5.20 -6.48
N ASP A 79 -13.38 4.18 -5.64
CA ASP A 79 -13.53 4.35 -4.19
C ASP A 79 -12.31 3.83 -3.43
N TRP A 80 -11.91 4.56 -2.40
CA TRP A 80 -10.89 4.10 -1.47
C TRP A 80 -11.45 2.99 -0.59
N ASN A 81 -10.59 2.01 -0.25
CA ASN A 81 -10.99 0.89 0.61
C ASN A 81 -9.87 0.53 1.59
N ASN A 82 -10.13 -0.44 2.45
CA ASN A 82 -9.20 -0.85 3.51
C ASN A 82 -8.48 -2.17 3.20
N ASN A 83 -8.46 -2.60 1.95
CA ASN A 83 -7.86 -3.91 1.61
C ASN A 83 -6.37 -3.96 1.97
N LEU A 84 -5.63 -2.86 1.79
CA LEU A 84 -4.24 -2.81 2.19
C LEU A 84 -4.07 -2.98 3.70
N LEU A 85 -4.90 -2.28 4.47
CA LEU A 85 -4.83 -2.32 5.94
C LEU A 85 -5.19 -3.70 6.50
N ALA A 86 -5.98 -4.48 5.77
CA ALA A 86 -6.40 -5.82 6.18
C ALA A 86 -5.34 -6.90 5.97
N LEU A 87 -4.24 -6.59 5.30
CA LEU A 87 -3.17 -7.55 5.05
C LEU A 87 -2.45 -7.95 6.34
N PRO A 88 -1.90 -9.18 6.40
CA PRO A 88 -1.09 -9.58 7.54
C PRO A 88 0.20 -8.79 7.61
N GLU A 89 0.84 -8.80 8.77
CA GLU A 89 2.14 -8.15 8.94
C GLU A 89 3.23 -8.92 8.21
N CYS A 90 4.17 -8.17 7.63
CA CYS A 90 5.35 -8.77 7.02
C CYS A 90 6.22 -9.44 8.09
N PRO A 91 6.79 -10.62 7.79
CA PRO A 91 7.72 -11.27 8.71
C PRO A 91 9.01 -10.49 8.91
#